data_ea0dd0dc2f7f770fe308090c9c0ba828
#
_entry.id   ea0dd0dc2f7f770fe308090c9c0ba828
#
_cell.length_a   1.000
_cell.length_b   1.000
_cell.length_c   1.000
_cell.angle_alpha   90.00
_cell.angle_beta   90.00
_cell.angle_gamma   90.00
#
_symmetry.space_group_name_H-M   'P 1'
#
loop_
_entity.id
_entity.type
_entity.pdbx_description
1 polymer ?
#
loop_
_entity_poly.entity_id
_entity_poly.type
_entity_poly.pdbx_seq_one_letter_code
_entity_poly.pdbx_strand_id
1 'polypeptide(L)'
;MNSFTITAVGNLAKDPEPAVKGDTSYTRICLVGNDYAGKDEHGNAREAATSLWFVAFESLGEAIARHARKGDQLILQAQVRANNWTDKGGEKQYDHSFVVQNFRFGAPGKAKREQLAARRGESEVDALETEI
;
A
#
# COMPACT_ATOMS: atom_id res chain seq x y z
N MET A 1 -5.69 -27.48 -1.97
CA MET A 1 -5.77 -26.45 -0.92
C MET A 1 -6.53 -25.22 -1.45
N ASN A 2 -7.47 -24.72 -0.70
CA ASN A 2 -8.30 -23.58 -1.13
C ASN A 2 -7.91 -22.32 -0.37
N SER A 3 -7.89 -21.19 -1.06
CA SER A 3 -7.57 -19.91 -0.45
C SER A 3 -8.34 -18.79 -1.12
N PHE A 4 -8.57 -17.73 -0.37
CA PHE A 4 -9.14 -16.50 -0.91
C PHE A 4 -8.05 -15.46 -1.08
N THR A 5 -7.96 -14.89 -2.26
CA THR A 5 -7.01 -13.81 -2.54
C THR A 5 -7.75 -12.59 -3.07
N ILE A 6 -7.21 -11.42 -2.75
CA ILE A 6 -7.69 -10.17 -3.32
C ILE A 6 -6.54 -9.48 -4.02
N THR A 7 -6.87 -8.71 -5.04
CA THR A 7 -5.94 -7.78 -5.66
C THR A 7 -6.37 -6.37 -5.26
N ALA A 8 -5.48 -5.63 -4.62
CA ALA A 8 -5.76 -4.28 -4.17
C ALA A 8 -4.88 -3.30 -4.92
N VAL A 9 -5.49 -2.25 -5.44
CA VAL A 9 -4.79 -1.11 -6.04
C VAL A 9 -5.19 0.13 -5.26
N GLY A 10 -4.23 0.76 -4.63
CA GLY A 10 -4.51 1.94 -3.82
C GLY A 10 -3.25 2.72 -3.53
N ASN A 11 -3.43 3.87 -2.91
CA ASN A 11 -2.33 4.73 -2.51
C ASN A 11 -2.05 4.59 -1.02
N LEU A 12 -0.77 4.62 -0.66
CA LEU A 12 -0.39 4.57 0.74
C LEU A 12 -0.93 5.79 1.49
N ALA A 13 -1.73 5.54 2.50
CA ALA A 13 -2.28 6.61 3.36
C ALA A 13 -1.20 7.19 4.26
N LYS A 14 -0.19 6.40 4.56
CA LYS A 14 0.97 6.78 5.38
C LYS A 14 2.16 5.91 5.00
N ASP A 15 3.34 6.24 5.49
CA ASP A 15 4.52 5.40 5.28
C ASP A 15 4.29 4.00 5.86
N PRO A 16 4.82 2.94 5.23
CA PRO A 16 4.75 1.61 5.80
C PRO A 16 5.33 1.56 7.20
N GLU A 17 4.73 0.78 8.07
CA GLU A 17 5.12 0.67 9.49
C GLU A 17 5.81 -0.67 9.75
N PRO A 18 7.16 -0.74 9.74
CA PRO A 18 7.84 -1.96 10.12
C PRO A 18 7.76 -2.21 11.63
N ALA A 19 7.66 -3.47 11.98
CA ALA A 19 7.58 -3.90 13.38
C ALA A 19 8.17 -5.29 13.53
N VAL A 20 8.42 -5.69 14.78
CA VAL A 20 8.94 -7.02 15.09
C VAL A 20 8.09 -7.61 16.23
N LYS A 21 7.68 -8.86 16.06
CA LYS A 21 7.00 -9.62 17.09
C LYS A 21 7.72 -10.95 17.28
N GLY A 22 8.40 -11.11 18.42
CA GLY A 22 9.27 -12.24 18.62
C GLY A 22 10.42 -12.22 17.63
N ASP A 23 10.61 -13.30 16.90
CA ASP A 23 11.64 -13.41 15.85
C ASP A 23 11.12 -13.02 14.46
N THR A 24 9.85 -12.62 14.36
CA THR A 24 9.21 -12.35 13.07
C THR A 24 9.14 -10.85 12.84
N SER A 25 9.74 -10.40 11.73
CA SER A 25 9.55 -9.03 11.25
C SER A 25 8.31 -8.96 10.35
N TYR A 26 7.59 -7.86 10.43
CA TYR A 26 6.44 -7.60 9.56
C TYR A 26 6.28 -6.11 9.33
N THR A 27 5.59 -5.77 8.26
CA THR A 27 5.32 -4.37 7.91
C THR A 27 3.81 -4.21 7.72
N ARG A 28 3.24 -3.22 8.38
CA ARG A 28 1.83 -2.86 8.23
C ARG A 28 1.70 -1.80 7.16
N ILE A 29 0.70 -1.98 6.30
CA ILE A 29 0.50 -1.16 5.12
C ILE A 29 -0.96 -0.73 5.09
N CYS A 30 -1.21 0.57 5.03
CA CYS A 30 -2.56 1.11 4.89
C CYS A 30 -2.74 1.67 3.48
N LEU A 31 -3.61 1.05 2.69
CA LEU A 31 -3.95 1.54 1.35
C LEU A 31 -5.32 2.20 1.37
N VAL A 32 -5.44 3.25 0.60
CA VAL A 32 -6.72 3.94 0.35
C VAL A 32 -7.08 3.79 -1.12
N GLY A 33 -8.28 3.28 -1.36
CA GLY A 33 -8.89 3.23 -2.68
C GLY A 33 -10.07 4.18 -2.74
N ASN A 34 -10.27 4.82 -3.88
CA ASN A 34 -11.39 5.74 -4.11
C ASN A 34 -12.28 5.18 -5.20
N ASP A 35 -13.59 5.13 -4.91
CA ASP A 35 -14.60 4.69 -5.85
C ASP A 35 -15.65 5.76 -6.09
N TYR A 36 -16.27 5.68 -7.24
CA TYR A 36 -17.41 6.54 -7.55
C TYR A 36 -18.61 6.16 -6.68
N ALA A 37 -19.18 7.13 -5.98
CA ALA A 37 -20.29 6.94 -5.04
C ALA A 37 -21.55 7.71 -5.44
N GLY A 38 -21.76 7.92 -6.74
CA GLY A 38 -22.90 8.65 -7.25
C GLY A 38 -22.65 10.14 -7.44
N LYS A 39 -23.72 10.92 -7.53
CA LYS A 39 -23.65 12.37 -7.68
C LYS A 39 -24.14 13.05 -6.43
N ASP A 40 -23.59 14.22 -6.13
CA ASP A 40 -24.07 15.06 -5.04
C ASP A 40 -25.32 15.87 -5.48
N GLU A 41 -25.82 16.73 -4.59
CA GLU A 41 -26.98 17.60 -4.86
C GLU A 41 -26.79 18.54 -6.02
N HIS A 42 -25.53 18.87 -6.32
CA HIS A 42 -25.18 19.78 -7.41
C HIS A 42 -24.80 19.06 -8.72
N GLY A 43 -24.95 17.74 -8.77
CA GLY A 43 -24.64 16.95 -9.95
C GLY A 43 -23.17 16.60 -10.11
N ASN A 44 -22.33 16.93 -9.14
CA ASN A 44 -20.90 16.59 -9.15
C ASN A 44 -20.67 15.14 -8.72
N ALA A 45 -19.66 14.50 -9.31
CA ALA A 45 -19.29 13.14 -8.92
C ALA A 45 -18.82 13.10 -7.46
N ARG A 46 -19.33 12.12 -6.71
CA ARG A 46 -18.89 11.86 -5.35
C ARG A 46 -17.96 10.67 -5.34
N GLU A 47 -16.93 10.73 -4.51
CA GLU A 47 -16.01 9.62 -4.28
C GLU A 47 -16.18 9.09 -2.86
N ALA A 48 -16.16 7.77 -2.72
CA ALA A 48 -16.07 7.10 -1.43
C ALA A 48 -14.67 6.55 -1.27
N ALA A 49 -14.05 6.84 -0.14
CA ALA A 49 -12.74 6.32 0.20
C ALA A 49 -12.89 5.06 1.05
N THR A 50 -12.12 4.04 0.68
CA THR A 50 -12.03 2.80 1.47
C THR A 50 -10.58 2.60 1.87
N SER A 51 -10.35 2.41 3.17
CA SER A 51 -9.03 2.13 3.70
C SER A 51 -8.95 0.68 4.17
N LEU A 52 -7.90 -0.01 3.78
CA LEU A 52 -7.64 -1.37 4.26
C LEU A 52 -6.20 -1.48 4.76
N TRP A 53 -6.04 -2.25 5.82
CA TRP A 53 -4.73 -2.58 6.38
C TRP A 53 -4.28 -3.94 5.89
N PHE A 54 -3.03 -3.99 5.48
CA PHE A 54 -2.36 -5.19 5.02
C PHE A 54 -1.14 -5.46 5.88
N VAL A 55 -0.71 -6.71 5.94
CA VAL A 55 0.53 -7.08 6.61
C VAL A 55 1.42 -7.86 5.63
N ALA A 56 2.69 -7.49 5.57
CA ALA A 56 3.69 -8.19 4.78
C ALA A 56 4.79 -8.69 5.71
N PHE A 57 5.11 -9.97 5.62
CA PHE A 57 6.06 -10.61 6.53
C PHE A 57 7.47 -10.63 5.94
N GLU A 58 8.45 -10.49 6.83
CA GLU A 58 9.88 -10.70 6.56
C GLU A 58 10.40 -9.89 5.37
N SER A 59 11.08 -10.53 4.44
CA SER A 59 11.74 -9.85 3.31
C SER A 59 10.80 -9.04 2.43
N LEU A 60 9.57 -9.54 2.24
CA LEU A 60 8.55 -8.84 1.48
C LEU A 60 8.15 -7.52 2.15
N GLY A 61 7.91 -7.56 3.47
CA GLY A 61 7.62 -6.36 4.25
C GLY A 61 8.79 -5.40 4.29
N GLU A 62 10.00 -5.89 4.43
CA GLU A 62 11.21 -5.08 4.42
C GLU A 62 11.41 -4.35 3.09
N ALA A 63 11.16 -5.03 1.97
CA ALA A 63 11.24 -4.43 0.64
C ALA A 63 10.23 -3.29 0.48
N ILE A 64 8.99 -3.50 0.91
CA ILE A 64 7.96 -2.47 0.86
C ILE A 64 8.34 -1.28 1.75
N ALA A 65 8.79 -1.53 2.97
CA ALA A 65 9.20 -0.48 3.90
C ALA A 65 10.39 0.34 3.37
N ARG A 66 11.30 -0.32 2.64
CA ARG A 66 12.48 0.34 2.08
C ARG A 66 12.15 1.26 0.91
N HIS A 67 11.25 0.84 0.05
CA HIS A 67 11.03 1.50 -1.24
C HIS A 67 9.73 2.31 -1.33
N ALA A 68 8.74 2.03 -0.50
CA ALA A 68 7.43 2.68 -0.57
C ALA A 68 7.33 3.83 0.43
N ARG A 69 6.64 4.88 0.03
CA ARG A 69 6.38 6.06 0.88
C ARG A 69 4.92 6.49 0.74
N LYS A 70 4.45 7.26 1.70
CA LYS A 70 3.11 7.85 1.68
C LYS A 70 2.80 8.46 0.31
N GLY A 71 1.63 8.16 -0.22
CA GLY A 71 1.17 8.66 -1.51
C GLY A 71 1.50 7.76 -2.69
N ASP A 72 2.45 6.85 -2.56
CA ASP A 72 2.78 5.91 -3.63
C ASP A 72 1.61 4.97 -3.89
N GLN A 73 1.35 4.67 -5.15
CA GLN A 73 0.39 3.66 -5.52
C GLN A 73 1.05 2.29 -5.45
N LEU A 74 0.40 1.37 -4.75
CA LEU A 74 0.80 -0.03 -4.70
C LEU A 74 -0.27 -0.92 -5.28
N ILE A 75 0.17 -1.97 -5.94
CA ILE A 75 -0.67 -3.06 -6.41
C ILE A 75 -0.28 -4.28 -5.60
N LEU A 76 -1.19 -4.74 -4.75
CA LEU A 76 -0.93 -5.86 -3.85
C LEU A 76 -1.80 -7.04 -4.21
N GLN A 77 -1.23 -8.25 -4.15
CA GLN A 77 -2.02 -9.47 -4.03
C GLN A 77 -1.92 -9.95 -2.59
N ALA A 78 -3.05 -10.16 -1.96
CA ALA A 78 -3.11 -10.55 -0.56
C ALA A 78 -4.02 -11.74 -0.36
N GLN A 79 -3.64 -12.62 0.55
CA GLN A 79 -4.47 -13.72 1.01
C GLN A 79 -5.36 -13.23 2.13
N VAL A 80 -6.65 -13.55 2.04
CA VAL A 80 -7.61 -13.21 3.09
C VAL A 80 -7.62 -14.35 4.10
N ARG A 81 -7.40 -14.03 5.36
CA ARG A 81 -7.44 -15.00 6.46
C ARG A 81 -8.43 -14.55 7.52
N ALA A 82 -9.10 -15.50 8.14
CA ALA A 82 -9.95 -15.21 9.28
C ALA A 82 -9.09 -14.81 10.48
N ASN A 83 -9.53 -13.76 11.17
CA ASN A 83 -8.89 -13.25 12.37
C ASN A 83 -9.95 -13.17 13.46
N ASN A 84 -10.27 -14.32 14.04
CA ASN A 84 -11.31 -14.42 15.05
C ASN A 84 -10.68 -14.38 16.43
N TRP A 85 -11.27 -13.59 17.33
CA TRP A 85 -10.82 -13.54 18.73
C TRP A 85 -12.00 -13.34 19.67
N THR A 86 -11.75 -13.58 20.94
CA THR A 86 -12.73 -13.32 21.98
C THR A 86 -12.32 -12.06 22.72
N ASP A 87 -13.22 -11.10 22.84
CA ASP A 87 -12.94 -9.85 23.55
C ASP A 87 -12.96 -10.04 25.07
N LYS A 88 -12.67 -8.97 25.81
CA LYS A 88 -12.63 -9.00 27.28
C LYS A 88 -13.99 -9.28 27.91
N GLY A 89 -15.06 -9.01 27.22
CA GLY A 89 -16.42 -9.30 27.65
C GLY A 89 -16.91 -10.71 27.33
N GLY A 90 -16.07 -11.54 26.71
CA GLY A 90 -16.42 -12.91 26.33
C GLY A 90 -17.16 -13.03 25.03
N GLU A 91 -17.37 -11.94 24.30
CA GLU A 91 -18.00 -11.96 22.99
C GLU A 91 -16.99 -12.33 21.89
N LYS A 92 -17.42 -13.21 20.99
CA LYS A 92 -16.60 -13.61 19.86
C LYS A 92 -16.59 -12.49 18.81
N GLN A 93 -15.41 -12.07 18.41
CA GLN A 93 -15.22 -11.08 17.35
C GLN A 93 -14.72 -11.78 16.10
N TYR A 94 -15.25 -11.36 14.95
CA TYR A 94 -14.89 -11.92 13.65
C TYR A 94 -14.34 -10.81 12.77
N ASP A 95 -13.16 -11.01 12.22
CA ASP A 95 -12.52 -10.05 11.34
C ASP A 95 -11.69 -10.81 10.31
N HIS A 96 -11.06 -10.07 9.43
CA HIS A 96 -10.23 -10.61 8.38
C HIS A 96 -8.88 -9.91 8.37
N SER A 97 -7.84 -10.69 8.15
CA SER A 97 -6.48 -10.19 7.92
C SER A 97 -6.12 -10.36 6.46
N PHE A 98 -5.38 -9.40 5.92
CA PHE A 98 -4.93 -9.40 4.54
C PHE A 98 -3.41 -9.53 4.54
N VAL A 99 -2.93 -10.71 4.15
CA VAL A 99 -1.50 -11.03 4.15
C VAL A 99 -0.96 -10.91 2.74
N VAL A 100 -0.03 -9.98 2.55
CA VAL A 100 0.53 -9.70 1.22
C VAL A 100 1.33 -10.89 0.71
N GLN A 101 1.05 -11.32 -0.50
CA GLN A 101 1.74 -12.41 -1.20
C GLN A 101 2.75 -11.88 -2.20
N ASN A 102 2.40 -10.80 -2.90
CA ASN A 102 3.31 -10.08 -3.78
C ASN A 102 2.87 -8.63 -3.93
N PHE A 103 3.75 -7.80 -4.48
CA PHE A 103 3.43 -6.41 -4.70
C PHE A 103 4.12 -5.88 -5.95
N ARG A 104 3.57 -4.79 -6.48
CA ARG A 104 4.17 -3.98 -7.54
C ARG A 104 3.94 -2.52 -7.23
N PHE A 105 4.83 -1.69 -7.72
CA PHE A 105 4.63 -0.24 -7.69
C PHE A 105 3.77 0.18 -8.86
N GLY A 106 2.79 1.05 -8.58
CA GLY A 106 2.02 1.76 -9.58
C GLY A 106 2.62 3.16 -9.79
N ALA A 107 1.75 4.17 -9.84
CA ALA A 107 2.19 5.55 -9.99
C ALA A 107 2.94 6.04 -8.75
N PRO A 108 4.09 6.73 -8.89
CA PRO A 108 4.80 7.28 -7.76
C PRO A 108 4.01 8.43 -7.10
N GLY A 109 4.16 8.56 -5.77
CA GLY A 109 3.61 9.68 -5.04
C GLY A 109 4.39 10.98 -5.33
N LYS A 110 3.92 12.10 -4.77
CA LYS A 110 4.49 13.41 -5.03
C LYS A 110 5.99 13.49 -4.75
N ALA A 111 6.43 13.00 -3.61
CA ALA A 111 7.85 13.05 -3.22
C ALA A 111 8.73 12.27 -4.19
N LYS A 112 8.30 11.07 -4.60
CA LYS A 112 9.04 10.27 -5.57
C LYS A 112 9.04 10.88 -6.96
N ARG A 113 7.94 11.48 -7.37
CA ARG A 113 7.88 12.18 -8.66
C ARG A 113 8.88 13.31 -8.73
N GLU A 114 9.03 14.06 -7.65
CA GLU A 114 10.02 15.13 -7.55
C GLU A 114 11.44 14.59 -7.64
N GLN A 115 11.74 13.50 -6.93
CA GLN A 115 13.05 12.84 -7.00
C GLN A 115 13.35 12.31 -8.40
N LEU A 116 12.41 11.68 -9.05
CA LEU A 116 12.58 11.16 -10.41
C LEU A 116 12.77 12.27 -11.41
N ALA A 117 12.06 13.39 -11.27
CA ALA A 117 12.24 14.56 -12.11
C ALA A 117 13.64 15.17 -11.95
N ALA A 118 14.13 15.26 -10.71
CA ALA A 118 15.50 15.73 -10.44
C ALA A 118 16.55 14.81 -11.06
N ARG A 119 16.39 13.49 -10.93
CA ARG A 119 17.30 12.51 -11.55
C ARG A 119 17.29 12.59 -13.06
N ARG A 120 16.15 12.81 -13.69
CA ARG A 120 16.05 13.00 -15.14
C ARG A 120 16.82 14.26 -15.57
N GLY A 121 16.65 15.36 -14.84
CA GLY A 121 17.37 16.59 -15.11
C GLY A 121 18.88 16.39 -15.03
N GLU A 122 19.37 15.71 -13.99
CA GLU A 122 20.78 15.37 -13.85
C GLU A 122 21.27 14.48 -14.99
N SER A 123 20.52 13.46 -15.38
CA SER A 123 20.88 12.55 -16.47
C SER A 123 20.94 13.29 -17.81
N GLU A 124 20.02 14.20 -18.08
CA GLU A 124 20.03 15.01 -19.30
C GLU A 124 21.21 15.94 -19.35
N VAL A 125 21.56 16.57 -18.25
CA VAL A 125 22.75 17.42 -18.14
C VAL A 125 24.03 16.61 -18.38
N ASP A 126 24.15 15.43 -17.75
CA ASP A 126 25.31 14.55 -17.95
C ASP A 126 25.43 14.10 -19.41
N ALA A 127 24.31 13.76 -20.05
CA ALA A 127 24.30 13.37 -21.46
C ALA A 127 24.75 14.52 -22.37
N LEU A 128 24.32 15.74 -22.08
CA LEU A 128 24.76 16.92 -22.83
C LEU A 128 26.23 17.22 -22.64
N GLU A 129 26.76 17.06 -21.43
CA GLU A 129 28.19 17.24 -21.14
C GLU A 129 29.05 16.20 -21.85
N THR A 130 28.53 14.97 -22.00
CA THR A 130 29.25 13.88 -22.66
C THR A 130 29.33 14.06 -24.17
N GLU A 131 28.43 14.78 -24.79
CA GLU A 131 28.42 15.05 -26.23
C GLU A 131 29.34 16.18 -26.66
N ILE A 132 29.90 16.91 -25.72
CA ILE A 132 30.84 17.97 -25.95
C ILE A 132 32.28 17.43 -25.85
#